data_b73ddd81211d6fb5d53422d0e7e4f120
#
_entry.id   b73ddd81211d6fb5d53422d0e7e4f120
#
_cell.length_a   1.000
_cell.length_b   1.000
_cell.length_c   1.000
_cell.angle_alpha   90.00
_cell.angle_beta   90.00
_cell.angle_gamma   90.00
#
_symmetry.space_group_name_H-M   'P 1'
#
loop_
_entity.id
_entity.type
_entity.pdbx_description
1 polymer ?
#
loop_
_entity_poly.entity_id
_entity_poly.type
_entity_poly.pdbx_seq_one_letter_code
_entity_poly.pdbx_strand_id
1 'polypeptide(L)'
;MIDVPITHFRPLEIGTPWKRLVELGYSEDMDGNELKSDDQVLEIFPQDIILSSNAELHLSSTCKFVDDELTKIYGMEPFFNYESKKDLVGHLGIGLAPHTSGGVLCRIIGWTDASAGYAHPLFHAAKRRNCDGDEDCVMLLLEGLLNFSKDILPSNRGGQMDAPLVLTTRLLPNPVSYTHLTLPTIRLV
;
A
#
# COMPACT_ATOMS: atom_id res chain seq x y z
N MET A 1 3.51 -0.73 -11.38
CA MET A 1 3.66 -2.08 -10.77
C MET A 1 2.40 -2.85 -11.09
N ILE A 2 2.54 -4.07 -11.61
CA ILE A 2 1.37 -4.90 -11.97
C ILE A 2 0.64 -5.33 -10.70
N ASP A 3 -0.68 -5.17 -10.66
CA ASP A 3 -1.52 -5.55 -9.53
C ASP A 3 -1.92 -7.02 -9.59
N VAL A 4 -1.59 -7.76 -8.52
CA VAL A 4 -1.95 -9.16 -8.38
C VAL A 4 -2.71 -9.39 -7.07
N PRO A 5 -3.95 -9.90 -7.13
CA PRO A 5 -4.73 -10.18 -5.93
C PRO A 5 -4.25 -11.46 -5.25
N ILE A 6 -4.06 -11.38 -3.92
CA ILE A 6 -3.81 -12.54 -3.07
C ILE A 6 -4.67 -12.45 -1.81
N THR A 7 -4.96 -13.59 -1.20
CA THR A 7 -5.66 -13.67 0.08
C THR A 7 -4.78 -14.21 1.20
N HIS A 8 -3.74 -14.97 0.85
CA HIS A 8 -2.83 -15.60 1.80
C HIS A 8 -1.38 -15.48 1.36
N PHE A 9 -0.47 -15.50 2.31
CA PHE A 9 0.97 -15.45 2.10
C PHE A 9 1.71 -16.15 3.25
N ARG A 10 3.01 -16.37 3.08
CA ARG A 10 3.91 -16.81 4.16
C ARG A 10 4.94 -15.73 4.47
N PRO A 11 5.29 -15.52 5.75
CA PRO A 11 6.34 -14.59 6.15
C PRO A 11 7.65 -14.78 5.36
N LEU A 12 8.04 -16.04 5.14
CA LEU A 12 9.24 -16.39 4.38
C LEU A 12 9.23 -15.85 2.95
N GLU A 13 8.07 -15.86 2.28
CA GLU A 13 7.93 -15.47 0.86
C GLU A 13 8.05 -13.95 0.65
N ILE A 14 7.76 -13.17 1.69
CA ILE A 14 7.79 -11.70 1.63
C ILE A 14 9.01 -11.09 2.32
N GLY A 15 9.92 -11.93 2.81
CA GLY A 15 11.16 -11.49 3.46
C GLY A 15 10.96 -10.73 4.78
N THR A 16 9.78 -10.83 5.38
CA THR A 16 9.45 -10.20 6.67
C THR A 16 9.28 -11.28 7.73
N PRO A 17 10.13 -11.32 8.78
CA PRO A 17 10.04 -12.33 9.82
C PRO A 17 8.69 -12.31 10.54
N TRP A 18 8.21 -13.47 10.95
CA TRP A 18 6.94 -13.61 11.68
C TRP A 18 6.84 -12.69 12.91
N LYS A 19 7.96 -12.48 13.63
CA LYS A 19 7.99 -11.57 14.79
C LYS A 19 7.59 -10.14 14.41
N ARG A 20 8.07 -9.66 13.27
CA ARG A 20 7.71 -8.32 12.77
C ARG A 20 6.25 -8.27 12.36
N LEU A 21 5.71 -9.33 11.79
CA LEU A 21 4.29 -9.41 11.44
C LEU A 21 3.39 -9.43 12.68
N VAL A 22 3.82 -10.08 13.78
CA VAL A 22 3.12 -10.00 15.07
C VAL A 22 3.02 -8.54 15.57
N GLU A 23 4.10 -7.76 15.45
CA GLU A 23 4.08 -6.33 15.79
C GLU A 23 3.13 -5.54 14.89
N LEU A 24 2.91 -5.97 13.66
CA LEU A 24 1.97 -5.38 12.71
C LEU A 24 0.52 -5.85 12.90
N GLY A 25 0.28 -6.78 13.83
CA GLY A 25 -1.05 -7.24 14.23
C GLY A 25 -1.47 -8.61 13.71
N TYR A 26 -0.57 -9.36 13.06
CA TYR A 26 -0.84 -10.74 12.67
C TYR A 26 -0.61 -11.67 13.86
N SER A 27 -1.66 -12.20 14.46
CA SER A 27 -1.56 -13.02 15.68
C SER A 27 -1.69 -14.52 15.42
N GLU A 28 -2.41 -14.89 14.36
CA GLU A 28 -2.84 -16.26 14.09
C GLU A 28 -2.61 -16.61 12.62
N ASP A 29 -2.42 -17.90 12.35
CA ASP A 29 -2.38 -18.45 11.00
C ASP A 29 -3.80 -18.74 10.48
N MET A 30 -3.91 -19.21 9.22
CA MET A 30 -5.19 -19.54 8.59
C MET A 30 -5.98 -20.66 9.32
N ASP A 31 -5.33 -21.45 10.18
CA ASP A 31 -5.92 -22.53 10.96
C ASP A 31 -6.27 -22.08 12.40
N GLY A 32 -6.03 -20.81 12.73
CA GLY A 32 -6.27 -20.25 14.07
C GLY A 32 -5.18 -20.58 15.10
N ASN A 33 -4.02 -21.07 14.67
CA ASN A 33 -2.90 -21.29 15.57
C ASN A 33 -2.09 -19.99 15.74
N GLU A 34 -1.53 -19.81 16.92
CA GLU A 34 -0.66 -18.67 17.21
C GLU A 34 0.53 -18.61 16.22
N LEU A 35 0.82 -17.42 15.71
CA LEU A 35 1.93 -17.19 14.77
C LEU A 35 3.28 -17.32 15.49
N LYS A 36 4.08 -18.32 15.09
CA LYS A 36 5.38 -18.66 15.70
C LYS A 36 6.47 -19.04 14.70
N SER A 37 6.14 -19.14 13.43
CA SER A 37 7.06 -19.58 12.38
C SER A 37 6.87 -18.80 11.09
N ASP A 38 7.95 -18.66 10.32
CA ASP A 38 7.92 -18.02 9.00
C ASP A 38 7.24 -18.88 7.91
N ASP A 39 6.96 -20.17 8.19
CA ASP A 39 6.31 -21.10 7.27
C ASP A 39 4.79 -21.14 7.39
N GLN A 40 4.21 -20.53 8.43
CA GLN A 40 2.77 -20.50 8.61
C GLN A 40 2.10 -19.63 7.55
N VAL A 41 0.91 -20.03 7.12
CA VAL A 41 0.12 -19.30 6.12
C VAL A 41 -0.78 -18.31 6.82
N LEU A 42 -0.70 -17.05 6.42
CA LEU A 42 -1.45 -15.94 6.99
C LEU A 42 -2.45 -15.38 5.97
N GLU A 43 -3.61 -14.96 6.43
CA GLU A 43 -4.54 -14.16 5.63
C GLU A 43 -4.06 -12.71 5.59
N ILE A 44 -3.95 -12.13 4.40
CA ILE A 44 -3.50 -10.74 4.24
C ILE A 44 -4.61 -9.78 4.65
N PHE A 45 -4.28 -8.76 5.44
CA PHE A 45 -5.26 -7.72 5.78
C PHE A 45 -5.63 -6.89 4.54
N PRO A 46 -6.89 -6.40 4.49
CA PRO A 46 -7.40 -5.71 3.29
C PRO A 46 -6.59 -4.49 2.82
N GLN A 47 -5.86 -3.83 3.69
CA GLN A 47 -5.06 -2.64 3.37
C GLN A 47 -3.54 -2.89 3.43
N ASP A 48 -3.12 -4.13 3.59
CA ASP A 48 -1.71 -4.49 3.53
C ASP A 48 -1.28 -4.82 2.10
N ILE A 49 -0.04 -4.40 1.78
CA ILE A 49 0.54 -4.61 0.45
C ILE A 49 1.94 -5.20 0.54
N ILE A 50 2.27 -6.02 -0.44
CA ILE A 50 3.61 -6.57 -0.67
C ILE A 50 4.14 -5.97 -1.95
N LEU A 51 5.28 -5.29 -1.89
CA LEU A 51 5.86 -4.56 -3.01
C LEU A 51 6.90 -5.40 -3.75
N SER A 52 7.06 -5.12 -5.03
CA SER A 52 8.21 -5.62 -5.79
C SER A 52 9.51 -5.00 -5.28
N SER A 53 10.57 -5.81 -5.14
CA SER A 53 11.93 -5.32 -4.85
C SER A 53 12.42 -4.30 -5.87
N ASN A 54 11.87 -4.30 -7.09
CA ASN A 54 12.18 -3.30 -8.11
C ASN A 54 11.76 -1.86 -7.71
N ALA A 55 10.81 -1.72 -6.80
CA ALA A 55 10.37 -0.41 -6.30
C ALA A 55 11.34 0.21 -5.26
N GLU A 56 12.28 -0.57 -4.73
CA GLU A 56 13.19 -0.14 -3.67
C GLU A 56 13.97 1.13 -4.04
N LEU A 57 14.53 1.16 -5.26
CA LEU A 57 15.34 2.31 -5.72
C LEU A 57 14.53 3.62 -5.69
N HIS A 58 13.29 3.56 -6.17
CA HIS A 58 12.43 4.74 -6.18
C HIS A 58 12.02 5.16 -4.77
N LEU A 59 11.57 4.22 -3.96
CA LEU A 59 11.14 4.52 -2.59
C LEU A 59 12.28 5.00 -1.70
N SER A 60 13.49 4.44 -1.84
CA SER A 60 14.65 4.92 -1.12
C SER A 60 15.05 6.35 -1.49
N SER A 61 14.95 6.68 -2.78
CA SER A 61 15.19 8.05 -3.25
C SER A 61 14.15 9.02 -2.71
N THR A 62 12.88 8.59 -2.67
CA THR A 62 11.78 9.35 -2.09
C THR A 62 11.97 9.56 -0.58
N CYS A 63 12.37 8.54 0.18
CA CYS A 63 12.66 8.67 1.62
C CYS A 63 13.73 9.73 1.87
N LYS A 64 14.84 9.67 1.13
CA LYS A 64 15.92 10.66 1.24
C LYS A 64 15.45 12.07 0.87
N PHE A 65 14.66 12.19 -0.19
CA PHE A 65 14.10 13.48 -0.61
C PHE A 65 13.19 14.08 0.49
N VAL A 66 12.29 13.27 1.05
CA VAL A 66 11.37 13.72 2.12
C VAL A 66 12.14 14.09 3.38
N ASP A 67 13.13 13.28 3.79
CA ASP A 67 13.98 13.60 4.94
C ASP A 67 14.78 14.89 4.73
N ASP A 68 15.29 15.12 3.51
CA ASP A 68 15.93 16.36 3.11
C ASP A 68 14.97 17.56 3.14
N GLU A 69 13.75 17.38 2.67
CA GLU A 69 12.70 18.42 2.69
C GLU A 69 12.34 18.80 4.14
N LEU A 70 12.10 17.78 4.98
CA LEU A 70 11.81 17.99 6.40
C LEU A 70 12.93 18.77 7.10
N THR A 71 14.19 18.36 6.88
CA THR A 71 15.32 18.96 7.56
C THR A 71 15.70 20.34 7.03
N LYS A 72 15.75 20.50 5.69
CA LYS A 72 16.28 21.71 5.05
C LYS A 72 15.24 22.82 4.90
N ILE A 73 13.95 22.47 4.72
CA ILE A 73 12.86 23.43 4.47
C ILE A 73 12.05 23.66 5.75
N TYR A 74 11.65 22.57 6.41
CA TYR A 74 10.78 22.67 7.59
C TYR A 74 11.53 22.75 8.92
N GLY A 75 12.85 22.47 8.95
CA GLY A 75 13.65 22.46 10.17
C GLY A 75 13.24 21.36 11.17
N MET A 76 12.69 20.29 10.66
CA MET A 76 12.24 19.12 11.42
C MET A 76 13.28 18.00 11.38
N GLU A 77 13.19 17.05 12.32
CA GLU A 77 14.00 15.84 12.27
C GLU A 77 13.62 14.96 11.08
N PRO A 78 14.57 14.21 10.49
CA PRO A 78 14.26 13.29 9.41
C PRO A 78 13.32 12.18 9.92
N PHE A 79 12.40 11.76 9.08
CA PHE A 79 11.36 10.80 9.47
C PHE A 79 11.71 9.36 9.12
N PHE A 80 12.19 9.11 7.90
CA PHE A 80 12.42 7.74 7.44
C PHE A 80 13.74 7.17 7.91
N ASN A 81 14.81 7.97 7.92
CA ASN A 81 16.18 7.51 8.23
C ASN A 81 16.53 6.21 7.49
N TYR A 82 16.20 6.16 6.20
CA TYR A 82 16.22 4.95 5.39
C TYR A 82 17.64 4.39 5.21
N GLU A 83 17.84 3.13 5.59
CA GLU A 83 19.06 2.35 5.35
C GLU A 83 18.80 1.16 4.42
N SER A 84 17.65 0.51 4.56
CA SER A 84 17.28 -0.69 3.81
C SER A 84 15.78 -0.79 3.57
N LYS A 85 15.37 -1.62 2.59
CA LYS A 85 13.95 -1.87 2.31
C LYS A 85 13.17 -2.44 3.50
N LYS A 86 13.85 -3.03 4.49
CA LYS A 86 13.21 -3.54 5.71
C LYS A 86 12.66 -2.42 6.59
N ASP A 87 13.27 -1.24 6.54
CA ASP A 87 12.85 -0.09 7.34
C ASP A 87 11.47 0.41 6.90
N LEU A 88 11.10 0.15 5.63
CA LEU A 88 9.79 0.50 5.11
C LEU A 88 8.67 -0.47 5.53
N VAL A 89 9.00 -1.61 6.13
CA VAL A 89 7.98 -2.55 6.61
C VAL A 89 7.25 -1.96 7.82
N GLY A 90 5.96 -1.76 7.67
CA GLY A 90 5.08 -1.09 8.63
C GLY A 90 4.75 0.36 8.27
N HIS A 91 5.48 0.98 7.31
CA HIS A 91 5.15 2.32 6.85
C HIS A 91 3.89 2.34 6.00
N LEU A 92 3.19 3.47 6.10
CA LEU A 92 1.98 3.72 5.33
C LEU A 92 2.30 4.25 3.94
N GLY A 93 1.53 3.78 2.98
CA GLY A 93 1.55 4.24 1.61
C GLY A 93 0.16 4.55 1.09
N ILE A 94 0.11 5.03 -0.14
CA ILE A 94 -1.11 5.33 -0.87
C ILE A 94 -1.05 4.58 -2.19
N GLY A 95 -2.02 3.71 -2.42
CA GLY A 95 -2.23 3.10 -3.73
C GLY A 95 -3.16 3.96 -4.58
N LEU A 96 -2.74 4.28 -5.79
CA LEU A 96 -3.47 5.13 -6.70
C LEU A 96 -3.52 4.50 -8.10
N ALA A 97 -4.72 4.30 -8.61
CA ALA A 97 -4.91 3.85 -9.99
C ALA A 97 -4.66 5.00 -10.97
N PRO A 98 -4.12 4.73 -12.17
CA PRO A 98 -3.96 5.74 -13.22
C PRO A 98 -5.28 6.43 -13.56
N HIS A 99 -5.18 7.72 -13.87
CA HIS A 99 -6.34 8.56 -14.24
C HIS A 99 -7.44 8.64 -13.19
N THR A 100 -7.12 8.36 -11.92
CA THR A 100 -8.01 8.54 -10.78
C THR A 100 -7.39 9.50 -9.78
N SER A 101 -8.25 10.13 -8.96
CA SER A 101 -7.84 10.98 -7.84
C SER A 101 -8.13 10.35 -6.48
N GLY A 102 -8.66 9.11 -6.46
CA GLY A 102 -9.00 8.39 -5.24
C GLY A 102 -7.85 7.49 -4.77
N GLY A 103 -6.99 7.99 -3.91
CA GLY A 103 -5.94 7.19 -3.26
C GLY A 103 -6.48 6.37 -2.10
N VAL A 104 -6.04 5.12 -1.99
CA VAL A 104 -6.40 4.21 -0.91
C VAL A 104 -5.21 4.01 0.00
N LEU A 105 -5.39 4.28 1.29
CA LEU A 105 -4.35 4.06 2.30
C LEU A 105 -3.98 2.58 2.36
N CYS A 106 -2.70 2.30 2.38
CA CYS A 106 -2.16 0.95 2.55
C CYS A 106 -0.97 0.95 3.50
N ARG A 107 -0.57 -0.25 3.93
CA ARG A 107 0.60 -0.47 4.75
C ARG A 107 1.53 -1.48 4.07
N ILE A 108 2.80 -1.16 3.99
CA ILE A 108 3.82 -2.05 3.42
C ILE A 108 4.15 -3.12 4.45
N ILE A 109 3.98 -4.41 4.10
CA ILE A 109 4.27 -5.52 5.00
C ILE A 109 5.45 -6.39 4.55
N GLY A 110 5.90 -6.24 3.31
CA GLY A 110 7.00 -7.04 2.81
C GLY A 110 7.34 -6.77 1.36
N TRP A 111 8.26 -7.57 0.85
CA TRP A 111 8.85 -7.44 -0.47
C TRP A 111 8.88 -8.77 -1.21
N THR A 112 8.76 -8.72 -2.52
CA THR A 112 8.88 -9.88 -3.40
C THR A 112 9.84 -9.57 -4.55
N ASP A 113 10.49 -10.59 -5.08
CA ASP A 113 11.35 -10.45 -6.26
C ASP A 113 10.54 -10.52 -7.58
N ALA A 114 9.26 -10.83 -7.51
CA ALA A 114 8.38 -10.73 -8.66
C ALA A 114 8.16 -9.26 -9.07
N SER A 115 8.01 -9.01 -10.37
CA SER A 115 7.71 -7.67 -10.90
C SER A 115 6.22 -7.31 -10.73
N ALA A 116 5.66 -7.59 -9.56
CA ALA A 116 4.25 -7.40 -9.25
C ALA A 116 4.07 -6.86 -7.82
N GLY A 117 2.96 -6.18 -7.59
CA GLY A 117 2.49 -5.82 -6.26
C GLY A 117 1.34 -6.72 -5.85
N TYR A 118 1.42 -7.27 -4.66
CA TYR A 118 0.39 -8.16 -4.14
C TYR A 118 -0.41 -7.45 -3.05
N ALA A 119 -1.73 -7.56 -3.13
CA ALA A 119 -2.62 -7.05 -2.11
C ALA A 119 -3.94 -7.84 -2.08
N HIS A 120 -4.73 -7.61 -1.03
CA HIS A 120 -6.03 -8.23 -0.91
C HIS A 120 -6.97 -7.79 -2.07
N PRO A 121 -7.84 -8.66 -2.60
CA PRO A 121 -8.80 -8.29 -3.66
C PRO A 121 -9.64 -7.07 -3.34
N LEU A 122 -10.00 -6.85 -2.06
CA LEU A 122 -10.74 -5.66 -1.64
C LEU A 122 -9.95 -4.37 -1.82
N PHE A 123 -8.62 -4.39 -1.69
CA PHE A 123 -7.76 -3.23 -1.94
C PHE A 123 -7.81 -2.83 -3.41
N HIS A 124 -7.67 -3.81 -4.31
CA HIS A 124 -7.75 -3.57 -5.75
C HIS A 124 -9.14 -3.06 -6.15
N ALA A 125 -10.21 -3.67 -5.60
CA ALA A 125 -11.57 -3.20 -5.83
C ALA A 125 -11.80 -1.76 -5.36
N ALA A 126 -11.22 -1.37 -4.21
CA ALA A 126 -11.31 0.00 -3.70
C ALA A 126 -10.61 1.01 -4.61
N LYS A 127 -9.53 0.62 -5.27
CA LYS A 127 -8.86 1.42 -6.31
C LYS A 127 -9.57 1.38 -7.66
N ARG A 128 -10.63 0.60 -7.80
CA ARG A 128 -11.37 0.37 -9.06
C ARG A 128 -10.52 -0.28 -10.16
N ARG A 129 -9.69 -1.27 -9.78
CA ARG A 129 -8.82 -2.01 -10.70
C ARG A 129 -9.34 -3.41 -10.94
N ASN A 130 -9.13 -3.91 -12.14
CA ASN A 130 -9.58 -5.22 -12.58
C ASN A 130 -8.55 -6.34 -12.33
N CYS A 131 -7.29 -6.01 -12.08
CA CYS A 131 -6.18 -6.96 -11.89
C CYS A 131 -5.95 -7.89 -13.10
N ASP A 132 -6.14 -7.37 -14.30
CA ASP A 132 -5.97 -8.07 -15.58
C ASP A 132 -4.68 -7.65 -16.34
N GLY A 133 -3.68 -7.21 -15.61
CA GLY A 133 -2.42 -6.66 -16.12
C GLY A 133 -2.29 -5.15 -15.93
N ASP A 134 -3.24 -4.56 -15.25
CA ASP A 134 -3.21 -3.14 -14.90
C ASP A 134 -2.03 -2.80 -13.98
N GLU A 135 -1.50 -1.61 -14.16
CA GLU A 135 -0.40 -1.08 -13.36
C GLU A 135 -0.87 0.09 -12.50
N ASP A 136 -0.50 0.06 -11.24
CA ASP A 136 -0.80 1.12 -10.29
C ASP A 136 0.45 1.82 -9.76
N CYS A 137 0.24 3.03 -9.26
CA CYS A 137 1.22 3.77 -8.49
C CYS A 137 1.07 3.46 -6.99
N VAL A 138 2.20 3.33 -6.31
CA VAL A 138 2.25 3.34 -4.85
C VAL A 138 3.24 4.42 -4.43
N MET A 139 2.81 5.33 -3.57
CA MET A 139 3.65 6.37 -3.00
C MET A 139 3.64 6.27 -1.47
N LEU A 140 4.67 6.79 -0.82
CA LEU A 140 4.68 6.88 0.64
C LEU A 140 3.67 7.92 1.12
N LEU A 141 2.99 7.64 2.24
CA LEU A 141 1.95 8.54 2.74
C LEU A 141 2.49 9.95 3.01
N LEU A 142 3.65 10.05 3.64
CA LEU A 142 4.22 11.36 3.98
C LEU A 142 4.61 12.16 2.73
N GLU A 143 5.15 11.49 1.69
CA GLU A 143 5.37 12.11 0.39
C GLU A 143 4.07 12.68 -0.19
N GLY A 144 3.00 11.87 -0.19
CA GLY A 144 1.70 12.31 -0.66
C GLY A 144 1.18 13.53 0.12
N LEU A 145 1.33 13.53 1.44
CA LEU A 145 0.87 14.64 2.29
C LEU A 145 1.66 15.92 2.09
N LEU A 146 2.98 15.85 1.88
CA LEU A 146 3.85 17.01 1.66
C LEU A 146 3.67 17.58 0.26
N ASN A 147 3.64 16.72 -0.75
CA ASN A 147 3.61 17.15 -2.16
C ASN A 147 2.21 17.51 -2.67
N PHE A 148 1.16 17.10 -1.98
CA PHE A 148 -0.22 17.36 -2.37
C PHE A 148 -0.97 18.21 -1.34
N SER A 149 -0.30 19.23 -0.83
CA SER A 149 -0.93 20.17 0.08
C SER A 149 -2.04 20.96 -0.62
N LYS A 150 -3.02 21.42 0.17
CA LYS A 150 -4.14 22.22 -0.31
C LYS A 150 -3.68 23.49 -1.07
N ASP A 151 -2.52 24.03 -0.72
CA ASP A 151 -2.00 25.26 -1.29
C ASP A 151 -1.43 25.05 -2.71
N ILE A 152 -1.10 23.81 -3.07
CA ILE A 152 -0.61 23.44 -4.39
C ILE A 152 -1.78 23.06 -5.33
N LEU A 153 -2.94 22.70 -4.78
CA LEU A 153 -4.09 22.29 -5.58
C LEU A 153 -4.71 23.47 -6.33
N PRO A 154 -4.91 23.36 -7.66
CA PRO A 154 -5.57 24.39 -8.43
C PRO A 154 -6.99 24.66 -7.91
N SER A 155 -7.40 25.93 -7.89
CA SER A 155 -8.71 26.33 -7.40
C SER A 155 -9.85 26.05 -8.39
N ASN A 156 -9.54 25.77 -9.66
CA ASN A 156 -10.53 25.50 -10.70
C ASN A 156 -10.93 24.02 -10.73
N ARG A 157 -12.18 23.75 -11.15
CA ARG A 157 -12.73 22.40 -11.18
C ARG A 157 -11.96 21.45 -12.12
N GLY A 158 -11.49 21.95 -13.27
CA GLY A 158 -10.68 21.16 -14.21
C GLY A 158 -9.34 20.74 -13.61
N GLY A 159 -8.64 21.67 -12.98
CA GLY A 159 -7.40 21.37 -12.26
C GLY A 159 -7.60 20.45 -11.06
N GLN A 160 -8.76 20.49 -10.40
CA GLN A 160 -9.10 19.58 -9.31
C GLN A 160 -9.43 18.15 -9.78
N MET A 161 -9.84 17.98 -11.04
CA MET A 161 -10.04 16.63 -11.60
C MET A 161 -8.73 15.90 -11.88
N ASP A 162 -7.69 16.65 -12.22
CA ASP A 162 -6.33 16.14 -12.41
C ASP A 162 -5.49 16.27 -11.14
N ALA A 163 -6.01 16.96 -10.14
CA ALA A 163 -5.36 17.17 -8.86
C ALA A 163 -5.57 15.94 -7.97
N PRO A 164 -4.60 15.64 -7.18
CA PRO A 164 -4.19 14.28 -7.04
C PRO A 164 -4.78 13.53 -5.88
N LEU A 165 -5.41 14.07 -4.85
CA LEU A 165 -5.66 13.16 -3.74
C LEU A 165 -6.93 13.43 -2.94
N VAL A 166 -7.91 12.56 -3.17
CA VAL A 166 -8.87 12.16 -2.15
C VAL A 166 -8.28 10.92 -1.47
N LEU A 167 -7.84 11.05 -0.24
CA LEU A 167 -7.32 9.94 0.54
C LEU A 167 -8.46 9.21 1.23
N THR A 168 -8.62 7.92 0.94
CA THR A 168 -9.53 7.02 1.66
C THR A 168 -8.73 6.25 2.71
N THR A 169 -9.02 6.50 3.97
CA THR A 169 -8.37 5.83 5.12
C THR A 169 -9.09 4.54 5.53
N ARG A 170 -10.30 4.31 5.01
CA ARG A 170 -11.11 3.15 5.34
C ARG A 170 -11.68 2.52 4.07
N LEU A 171 -11.48 1.22 3.90
CA LEU A 171 -12.13 0.47 2.84
C LEU A 171 -13.60 0.30 3.18
N LEU A 172 -14.45 0.89 2.33
CA LEU A 172 -15.88 0.63 2.31
C LEU A 172 -16.15 -0.19 1.06
N PRO A 173 -16.37 -1.50 1.15
CA PRO A 173 -16.65 -2.33 0.00
C PRO A 173 -18.06 -2.02 -0.52
N ASN A 174 -18.18 -0.95 -1.29
CA ASN A 174 -19.37 -0.70 -2.06
C ASN A 174 -19.32 -1.56 -3.32
N PRO A 175 -20.44 -2.20 -3.71
CA PRO A 175 -20.54 -2.91 -4.97
C PRO A 175 -20.39 -1.93 -6.14
N VAL A 176 -19.18 -1.79 -6.64
CA VAL A 176 -18.91 -1.01 -7.84
C VAL A 176 -18.86 -1.98 -9.01
N SER A 177 -19.79 -1.82 -9.95
CA SER A 177 -19.80 -2.43 -11.29
C SER A 177 -19.14 -3.81 -11.40
N TYR A 178 -19.91 -4.85 -11.22
CA TYR A 178 -19.49 -6.26 -11.18
C TYR A 178 -19.18 -6.91 -12.53
N THR A 179 -18.82 -6.19 -13.54
CA THR A 179 -18.63 -6.80 -14.87
C THR A 179 -17.43 -7.74 -14.96
N HIS A 180 -16.50 -7.73 -13.98
CA HIS A 180 -15.29 -8.55 -14.06
C HIS A 180 -14.83 -9.22 -12.76
N LEU A 181 -15.50 -9.04 -11.63
CA LEU A 181 -15.16 -9.72 -10.39
C LEU A 181 -16.20 -10.81 -10.07
N THR A 182 -15.83 -12.06 -10.31
CA THR A 182 -16.62 -13.24 -9.91
C THR A 182 -16.41 -13.64 -8.44
N LEU A 183 -16.06 -12.70 -7.58
CA LEU A 183 -15.92 -12.96 -6.16
C LEU A 183 -17.28 -12.84 -5.45
N PRO A 184 -17.65 -13.80 -4.60
CA PRO A 184 -18.87 -13.71 -3.83
C PRO A 184 -18.85 -12.50 -2.92
N THR A 185 -19.93 -11.74 -2.94
CA THR A 185 -20.11 -10.59 -2.05
C THR A 185 -20.20 -11.09 -0.60
N ILE A 186 -19.13 -10.99 0.17
CA ILE A 186 -19.22 -11.18 1.61
C ILE A 186 -19.82 -9.90 2.19
N ARG A 187 -21.08 -9.95 2.57
CA ARG A 187 -21.68 -8.94 3.45
C ARG A 187 -21.08 -9.17 4.84
N LEU A 188 -20.15 -8.33 5.24
CA LEU A 188 -19.81 -8.18 6.64
C LEU A 188 -20.94 -7.38 7.31
N VAL A 189 -21.68 -8.02 8.17
CA VAL A 189 -22.69 -7.42 9.04
C VAL A 189 -22.00 -6.60 10.14
#